data_f22f2a9d84ca84db813d014c4815e07b
#
_entry.id   f22f2a9d84ca84db813d014c4815e07b
#
_cell.length_a   1.000
_cell.length_b   1.000
_cell.length_c   1.000
_cell.angle_alpha   90.00
_cell.angle_beta   90.00
_cell.angle_gamma   90.00
#
_symmetry.space_group_name_H-M   'P 1'
#
loop_
_entity.id
_entity.type
_entity.pdbx_description
1 polymer ?
#
loop_
_entity_poly.entity_id
_entity_poly.type
_entity_poly.pdbx_seq_one_letter_code
_entity_poly.pdbx_strand_id
1 'polypeptide(L)'
;MTAATDSSPAVPPPAAARAAVAPAGGSPLVTTDYLGYRLASHFQPIYSLTHHRAVGHEALLRATSIATDVPVPPMELFASVDGDDARLSLDCASLRQHLAAYAGKDADEWLFLNVHPRSLASPVGPGIGEIAAALAAHDLRPEQVVIEVLESTLPDDADFDRRIDELRELGCLVSLDDFGAGHSNFDRVFRLRPEIVKLDRSVVVRAEVDAHARRIASQMVSLLHECGCLVLMEGIETDEGAYTALRCDVDFVPGWHFGRPAPALAGGAGLHALRAAWDRFDRQSATDDRLWQEQMSPYKQSIELASVLLAGGASIDEACRRFLSHPGSDMCYLLDKQGRQVVGNAFRDVVAHQQLESVQRFAPLRDTGQARWSRRAYFRGAAASPNIAQVTRPYMTLQGSRMCFTVSIQFDMGGRTLVLCGDASL
;
A
#
# COMPACT_ATOMS: atom_id res chain seq x y z
N MET A 1 30.17 21.96 44.64
CA MET A 1 30.36 20.52 44.33
C MET A 1 29.13 19.79 44.85
N THR A 2 28.14 19.59 44.03
CA THR A 2 26.95 18.77 44.31
C THR A 2 26.75 17.87 43.09
N ALA A 3 26.89 16.59 43.31
CA ALA A 3 26.74 15.54 42.31
C ALA A 3 25.25 15.36 41.99
N ALA A 4 24.91 15.44 40.73
CA ALA A 4 23.61 15.06 40.22
C ALA A 4 23.59 13.54 40.02
N THR A 5 22.66 12.89 40.70
CA THR A 5 22.38 11.45 40.54
C THR A 5 21.45 11.27 39.33
N ASP A 6 22.00 10.56 38.36
CA ASP A 6 21.29 10.07 37.18
C ASP A 6 20.36 8.92 37.60
N SER A 7 19.06 9.09 37.43
CA SER A 7 18.04 8.06 37.66
C SER A 7 17.30 7.76 36.36
N SER A 8 17.88 6.90 35.53
CA SER A 8 17.15 6.25 34.43
C SER A 8 16.13 5.27 34.99
N PRO A 9 14.88 5.26 34.48
CA PRO A 9 13.87 4.30 34.93
C PRO A 9 14.18 2.89 34.39
N ALA A 10 14.19 1.92 35.29
CA ALA A 10 14.40 0.51 35.00
C ALA A 10 13.25 -0.04 34.12
N VAL A 11 13.62 -0.71 33.04
CA VAL A 11 12.71 -1.49 32.19
C VAL A 11 12.19 -2.68 32.99
N PRO A 12 10.87 -2.91 33.07
CA PRO A 12 10.32 -4.07 33.78
C PRO A 12 10.67 -5.37 33.02
N PRO A 13 10.90 -6.49 33.73
CA PRO A 13 11.20 -7.78 33.12
C PRO A 13 9.98 -8.30 32.33
N PRO A 14 10.21 -9.08 31.24
CA PRO A 14 9.12 -9.65 30.45
C PRO A 14 8.27 -10.59 31.29
N ALA A 15 6.95 -10.43 31.19
CA ALA A 15 5.98 -11.25 31.89
C ALA A 15 6.14 -12.73 31.51
N ALA A 16 6.29 -13.60 32.50
CA ALA A 16 6.39 -15.03 32.34
C ALA A 16 5.22 -15.58 31.50
N ALA A 17 5.53 -16.25 30.41
CA ALA A 17 4.56 -16.91 29.56
C ALA A 17 3.79 -17.97 30.36
N ARG A 18 2.48 -17.73 30.57
CA ARG A 18 1.58 -18.76 31.10
C ARG A 18 1.44 -19.86 30.06
N ALA A 19 1.69 -21.09 30.48
CA ALA A 19 1.46 -22.29 29.68
C ALA A 19 0.04 -22.27 29.10
N ALA A 20 -0.06 -22.31 27.76
CA ALA A 20 -1.34 -22.46 27.07
C ALA A 20 -1.85 -23.87 27.28
N VAL A 21 -3.02 -24.01 27.84
CA VAL A 21 -3.77 -25.28 27.94
C VAL A 21 -4.13 -25.67 26.49
N ALA A 22 -3.70 -26.84 26.06
CA ALA A 22 -4.04 -27.40 24.74
C ALA A 22 -5.57 -27.60 24.65
N PRO A 23 -6.23 -27.21 23.55
CA PRO A 23 -7.63 -27.53 23.34
C PRO A 23 -7.79 -29.03 23.09
N ALA A 24 -8.66 -29.67 23.81
CA ALA A 24 -9.02 -31.07 23.61
C ALA A 24 -9.71 -31.24 22.24
N GLY A 25 -9.12 -32.03 21.32
CA GLY A 25 -9.76 -32.46 20.07
C GLY A 25 -9.05 -32.08 18.77
N GLY A 26 -7.80 -31.65 18.78
CA GLY A 26 -7.02 -31.33 17.57
C GLY A 26 -6.30 -32.56 16.99
N SER A 27 -6.26 -32.69 15.67
CA SER A 27 -5.33 -33.59 14.97
C SER A 27 -3.91 -33.40 15.49
N PRO A 28 -3.11 -34.48 15.59
CA PRO A 28 -1.74 -34.38 16.10
C PRO A 28 -0.94 -33.35 15.29
N LEU A 29 -0.19 -32.49 15.99
CA LEU A 29 0.67 -31.51 15.35
C LEU A 29 1.74 -32.24 14.53
N VAL A 30 1.78 -31.95 13.23
CA VAL A 30 2.82 -32.48 12.35
C VAL A 30 4.14 -31.78 12.69
N THR A 31 5.15 -32.54 13.03
CA THR A 31 6.48 -32.02 13.37
C THR A 31 7.58 -32.83 12.67
N THR A 32 8.70 -32.16 12.39
CA THR A 32 9.89 -32.75 11.81
C THR A 32 11.12 -32.44 12.68
N ASP A 33 11.88 -33.48 13.02
CA ASP A 33 13.14 -33.28 13.75
C ASP A 33 14.27 -32.93 12.78
N TYR A 34 14.98 -31.83 13.01
CA TYR A 34 16.06 -31.35 12.17
C TYR A 34 17.19 -30.72 13.03
N LEU A 35 18.42 -31.25 12.91
CA LEU A 35 19.63 -30.77 13.57
C LEU A 35 19.46 -30.48 15.10
N GLY A 36 18.72 -31.34 15.81
CA GLY A 36 18.50 -31.20 17.26
C GLY A 36 17.34 -30.25 17.62
N TYR A 37 16.58 -29.81 16.65
CA TYR A 37 15.37 -29.03 16.81
C TYR A 37 14.14 -29.78 16.32
N ARG A 38 13.02 -29.61 16.99
CA ARG A 38 11.71 -30.03 16.51
C ARG A 38 11.05 -28.86 15.81
N LEU A 39 10.86 -28.99 14.50
CA LEU A 39 10.21 -28.00 13.64
C LEU A 39 8.70 -28.23 13.62
N ALA A 40 7.94 -27.15 13.66
CA ALA A 40 6.49 -27.12 13.54
C ALA A 40 6.05 -25.94 12.70
N SER A 41 4.83 -25.99 12.14
CA SER A 41 4.25 -24.88 11.41
C SER A 41 3.14 -24.23 12.21
N HIS A 42 3.15 -22.89 12.26
CA HIS A 42 2.00 -22.10 12.64
C HIS A 42 1.49 -21.34 11.42
N PHE A 43 0.18 -21.19 11.34
CA PHE A 43 -0.49 -20.57 10.20
C PHE A 43 -1.13 -19.27 10.65
N GLN A 44 -0.79 -18.17 9.99
CA GLN A 44 -1.40 -16.87 10.21
C GLN A 44 -2.42 -16.60 9.11
N PRO A 45 -3.70 -16.38 9.44
CA PRO A 45 -4.71 -16.15 8.42
C PRO A 45 -4.50 -14.81 7.71
N ILE A 46 -4.75 -14.83 6.41
CA ILE A 46 -4.78 -13.67 5.52
C ILE A 46 -6.22 -13.46 5.07
N TYR A 47 -6.75 -12.27 5.33
CA TYR A 47 -8.14 -11.92 5.00
C TYR A 47 -8.20 -11.04 3.77
N SER A 48 -9.15 -11.33 2.87
CA SER A 48 -9.54 -10.39 1.83
C SER A 48 -10.50 -9.36 2.42
N LEU A 49 -10.12 -8.09 2.26
CA LEU A 49 -10.98 -6.97 2.65
C LEU A 49 -12.29 -6.98 1.85
N THR A 50 -12.22 -7.20 0.54
CA THR A 50 -13.37 -7.22 -0.36
C THR A 50 -14.29 -8.41 -0.14
N HIS A 51 -13.73 -9.63 0.07
CA HIS A 51 -14.53 -10.86 0.15
C HIS A 51 -14.98 -11.22 1.57
N HIS A 52 -14.55 -10.46 2.58
CA HIS A 52 -14.91 -10.65 3.99
C HIS A 52 -14.67 -12.07 4.50
N ARG A 53 -13.59 -12.71 4.06
CA ARG A 53 -13.19 -14.07 4.49
C ARG A 53 -11.69 -14.24 4.47
N ALA A 54 -11.21 -15.27 5.15
CA ALA A 54 -9.85 -15.74 4.95
C ALA A 54 -9.71 -16.27 3.51
N VAL A 55 -8.59 -15.93 2.86
CA VAL A 55 -8.26 -16.34 1.50
C VAL A 55 -6.94 -17.11 1.44
N GLY A 56 -6.20 -17.15 2.54
CA GLY A 56 -4.95 -17.86 2.66
C GLY A 56 -4.39 -17.84 4.07
N HIS A 57 -3.27 -18.54 4.21
CA HIS A 57 -2.51 -18.59 5.44
C HIS A 57 -1.03 -18.46 5.16
N GLU A 58 -0.33 -17.61 5.90
CA GLU A 58 1.12 -17.58 5.91
C GLU A 58 1.64 -18.66 6.85
N ALA A 59 2.52 -19.54 6.34
CA ALA A 59 3.15 -20.58 7.13
C ALA A 59 4.42 -20.03 7.80
N LEU A 60 4.42 -20.04 9.11
CA LEU A 60 5.48 -19.50 9.96
C LEU A 60 6.16 -20.62 10.72
N LEU A 61 7.47 -20.77 10.52
CA LEU A 61 8.28 -21.77 11.22
C LEU A 61 8.26 -21.55 12.73
N ARG A 62 8.15 -22.63 13.46
CA ARG A 62 8.39 -22.69 14.92
C ARG A 62 9.40 -23.79 15.18
N ALA A 63 10.32 -23.56 16.08
CA ALA A 63 11.30 -24.54 16.47
C ALA A 63 11.36 -24.68 17.99
N THR A 64 11.60 -25.89 18.45
CA THR A 64 11.83 -26.21 19.85
C THR A 64 13.10 -27.04 19.95
N SER A 65 14.03 -26.67 20.81
CA SER A 65 15.24 -27.46 21.06
C SER A 65 14.84 -28.83 21.65
N ILE A 66 15.26 -29.92 21.05
CA ILE A 66 14.97 -31.28 21.53
C ILE A 66 15.68 -31.55 22.89
N ALA A 67 16.85 -30.95 23.07
CA ALA A 67 17.64 -31.17 24.27
C ALA A 67 17.08 -30.46 25.51
N THR A 68 16.46 -29.28 25.33
CA THR A 68 16.01 -28.42 26.45
C THR A 68 14.50 -28.21 26.51
N ASP A 69 13.78 -28.63 25.48
CA ASP A 69 12.35 -28.37 25.27
C ASP A 69 11.97 -26.88 25.31
N VAL A 70 12.95 -26.00 24.98
CA VAL A 70 12.76 -24.54 24.95
C VAL A 70 12.45 -24.08 23.52
N PRO A 71 11.42 -23.24 23.29
CA PRO A 71 11.17 -22.63 21.99
C PRO A 71 12.35 -21.77 21.54
N VAL A 72 12.69 -21.86 20.25
CA VAL A 72 13.75 -21.10 19.60
C VAL A 72 13.14 -20.23 18.50
N PRO A 73 13.31 -18.91 18.54
CA PRO A 73 12.85 -18.03 17.48
C PRO A 73 13.46 -18.40 16.11
N PRO A 74 12.72 -18.28 15.00
CA PRO A 74 13.24 -18.62 13.67
C PRO A 74 14.55 -17.90 13.33
N MET A 75 14.67 -16.60 13.64
CA MET A 75 15.93 -15.85 13.42
C MET A 75 17.11 -16.45 14.17
N GLU A 76 16.94 -16.87 15.42
CA GLU A 76 17.99 -17.51 16.21
C GLU A 76 18.32 -18.89 15.65
N LEU A 77 17.31 -19.65 15.19
CA LEU A 77 17.52 -20.94 14.55
C LEU A 77 18.36 -20.81 13.28
N PHE A 78 18.01 -19.90 12.37
CA PHE A 78 18.78 -19.66 11.15
C PHE A 78 20.18 -19.09 11.43
N ALA A 79 20.34 -18.30 12.49
CA ALA A 79 21.64 -17.80 12.93
C ALA A 79 22.52 -18.87 13.60
N SER A 80 21.94 -19.91 14.19
CA SER A 80 22.66 -21.01 14.84
C SER A 80 23.26 -22.02 13.86
N VAL A 81 22.88 -21.96 12.60
CA VAL A 81 23.34 -22.89 11.55
C VAL A 81 24.51 -22.25 10.81
N ASP A 82 25.68 -22.94 10.84
CA ASP A 82 26.89 -22.46 10.20
C ASP A 82 26.96 -22.79 8.71
N GLY A 83 27.21 -21.76 7.91
CA GLY A 83 27.41 -21.87 6.48
C GLY A 83 26.12 -21.74 5.65
N ASP A 84 26.29 -21.27 4.42
CA ASP A 84 25.17 -21.01 3.52
C ASP A 84 24.41 -22.29 3.13
N ASP A 85 25.13 -23.38 2.83
CA ASP A 85 24.51 -24.65 2.46
C ASP A 85 23.62 -25.22 3.56
N ALA A 86 24.04 -25.08 4.83
CA ALA A 86 23.23 -25.55 5.95
C ALA A 86 21.97 -24.69 6.16
N ARG A 87 22.06 -23.37 5.91
CA ARG A 87 20.89 -22.47 5.93
C ARG A 87 19.91 -22.81 4.82
N LEU A 88 20.41 -23.08 3.61
CA LEU A 88 19.57 -23.50 2.48
C LEU A 88 18.91 -24.86 2.74
N SER A 89 19.62 -25.80 3.38
CA SER A 89 19.07 -27.09 3.79
C SER A 89 17.99 -26.93 4.89
N LEU A 90 18.12 -25.96 5.80
CA LEU A 90 17.10 -25.64 6.79
C LEU A 90 15.86 -25.01 6.11
N ASP A 91 16.07 -24.16 5.11
CA ASP A 91 14.99 -23.58 4.32
C ASP A 91 14.17 -24.68 3.60
N CYS A 92 14.84 -25.67 2.99
CA CYS A 92 14.22 -26.87 2.46
C CYS A 92 13.40 -27.65 3.51
N ALA A 93 13.99 -27.87 4.68
CA ALA A 93 13.32 -28.60 5.76
C ALA A 93 12.08 -27.85 6.26
N SER A 94 12.17 -26.51 6.33
CA SER A 94 11.05 -25.64 6.68
C SER A 94 9.92 -25.74 5.67
N LEU A 95 10.23 -25.64 4.38
CA LEU A 95 9.26 -25.75 3.29
C LEU A 95 8.53 -27.11 3.34
N ARG A 96 9.27 -28.21 3.43
CA ARG A 96 8.67 -29.56 3.56
C ARG A 96 7.77 -29.69 4.78
N GLN A 97 8.21 -29.14 5.92
CA GLN A 97 7.42 -29.12 7.16
C GLN A 97 6.11 -28.33 6.98
N HIS A 98 6.14 -27.20 6.29
CA HIS A 98 4.95 -26.38 6.03
C HIS A 98 3.96 -27.11 5.12
N LEU A 99 4.44 -27.71 4.03
CA LEU A 99 3.61 -28.47 3.11
C LEU A 99 2.99 -29.70 3.78
N ALA A 100 3.77 -30.47 4.54
CA ALA A 100 3.28 -31.62 5.29
C ALA A 100 2.21 -31.22 6.35
N ALA A 101 2.41 -30.11 7.03
CA ALA A 101 1.47 -29.61 8.03
C ALA A 101 0.20 -29.02 7.42
N TYR A 102 0.23 -28.58 6.17
CA TYR A 102 -0.91 -28.04 5.43
C TYR A 102 -1.69 -29.11 4.68
N ALA A 103 -1.09 -30.28 4.41
CA ALA A 103 -1.70 -31.38 3.67
C ALA A 103 -3.07 -31.78 4.22
N GLY A 104 -4.02 -32.05 3.32
CA GLY A 104 -5.38 -32.51 3.69
C GLY A 104 -6.26 -31.41 4.30
N LYS A 105 -5.85 -30.15 4.26
CA LYS A 105 -6.66 -28.99 4.68
C LYS A 105 -7.40 -28.41 3.46
N ASP A 106 -8.43 -27.60 3.75
CA ASP A 106 -9.43 -27.21 2.76
C ASP A 106 -8.83 -26.46 1.57
N ALA A 107 -9.32 -26.81 0.38
CA ALA A 107 -8.61 -26.72 -0.88
C ALA A 107 -8.67 -25.36 -1.59
N ASP A 108 -9.38 -24.36 -1.07
CA ASP A 108 -9.63 -23.10 -1.80
C ASP A 108 -8.89 -21.88 -1.21
N GLU A 109 -7.99 -22.10 -0.27
CA GLU A 109 -7.19 -21.04 0.36
C GLU A 109 -5.72 -21.13 -0.08
N TRP A 110 -5.06 -20.01 -0.16
CA TRP A 110 -3.63 -19.94 -0.48
C TRP A 110 -2.75 -20.28 0.72
N LEU A 111 -1.66 -20.96 0.44
CA LEU A 111 -0.56 -21.18 1.38
C LEU A 111 0.63 -20.29 0.99
N PHE A 112 0.96 -19.34 1.83
CA PHE A 112 2.12 -18.47 1.65
C PHE A 112 3.34 -19.10 2.31
N LEU A 113 4.44 -19.21 1.56
CA LEU A 113 5.67 -19.87 1.97
C LEU A 113 6.87 -18.95 1.77
N ASN A 114 7.52 -18.59 2.85
CA ASN A 114 8.77 -17.85 2.84
C ASN A 114 9.90 -18.72 2.27
N VAL A 115 10.55 -18.26 1.19
CA VAL A 115 11.68 -18.95 0.56
C VAL A 115 12.81 -17.96 0.30
N HIS A 116 13.99 -18.28 0.79
CA HIS A 116 15.14 -17.44 0.53
C HIS A 116 15.52 -17.47 -0.96
N PRO A 117 15.75 -16.34 -1.66
CA PRO A 117 16.03 -16.33 -3.11
C PRO A 117 17.15 -17.25 -3.55
N ARG A 118 18.22 -17.36 -2.74
CA ARG A 118 19.33 -18.29 -3.01
C ARG A 118 18.91 -19.77 -2.96
N SER A 119 17.86 -20.11 -2.19
CA SER A 119 17.36 -21.46 -2.09
C SER A 119 16.73 -21.95 -3.39
N LEU A 120 16.17 -21.05 -4.18
CA LEU A 120 15.61 -21.37 -5.50
C LEU A 120 16.69 -21.66 -6.55
N ALA A 121 17.86 -21.04 -6.43
CA ALA A 121 18.96 -21.16 -7.40
C ALA A 121 20.00 -22.23 -7.02
N SER A 122 20.07 -22.62 -5.75
CA SER A 122 21.07 -23.55 -5.24
C SER A 122 20.70 -25.02 -5.47
N PRO A 123 21.66 -25.89 -5.80
CA PRO A 123 21.42 -27.34 -5.86
C PRO A 123 21.16 -27.97 -4.48
N VAL A 124 21.44 -27.27 -3.39
CA VAL A 124 21.18 -27.69 -1.99
C VAL A 124 19.83 -27.14 -1.49
N GLY A 125 19.34 -26.06 -2.11
CA GLY A 125 18.04 -25.44 -1.80
C GLY A 125 16.85 -26.20 -2.39
N PRO A 126 15.62 -25.83 -2.02
CA PRO A 126 14.41 -26.41 -2.58
C PRO A 126 14.20 -25.94 -4.02
N GLY A 127 15.04 -26.37 -4.95
CA GLY A 127 14.84 -26.05 -6.37
C GLY A 127 13.43 -26.37 -6.86
N ILE A 128 13.03 -25.83 -8.01
CA ILE A 128 11.66 -25.95 -8.55
C ILE A 128 11.19 -27.42 -8.60
N GLY A 129 12.07 -28.35 -8.99
CA GLY A 129 11.73 -29.77 -9.04
C GLY A 129 11.41 -30.38 -7.67
N GLU A 130 12.05 -29.90 -6.61
CA GLU A 130 11.75 -30.35 -5.25
C GLU A 130 10.44 -29.74 -4.74
N ILE A 131 10.17 -28.48 -5.04
CA ILE A 131 8.87 -27.85 -4.75
C ILE A 131 7.76 -28.62 -5.45
N ALA A 132 7.89 -28.91 -6.74
CA ALA A 132 6.92 -29.68 -7.50
C ALA A 132 6.69 -31.09 -6.92
N ALA A 133 7.78 -31.78 -6.57
CA ALA A 133 7.69 -33.13 -5.96
C ALA A 133 7.01 -33.07 -4.58
N ALA A 134 7.31 -32.08 -3.75
CA ALA A 134 6.72 -31.91 -2.44
C ALA A 134 5.22 -31.56 -2.53
N LEU A 135 4.82 -30.73 -3.47
CA LEU A 135 3.41 -30.42 -3.74
C LEU A 135 2.64 -31.68 -4.15
N ALA A 136 3.19 -32.43 -5.10
CA ALA A 136 2.58 -33.68 -5.56
C ALA A 136 2.48 -34.74 -4.44
N ALA A 137 3.49 -34.86 -3.57
CA ALA A 137 3.50 -35.80 -2.45
C ALA A 137 2.40 -35.51 -1.41
N HIS A 138 1.91 -34.27 -1.35
CA HIS A 138 0.89 -33.82 -0.38
C HIS A 138 -0.46 -33.49 -1.04
N ASP A 139 -0.65 -33.80 -2.32
CA ASP A 139 -1.86 -33.51 -3.09
C ASP A 139 -2.25 -32.00 -3.06
N LEU A 140 -1.24 -31.14 -3.12
CA LEU A 140 -1.41 -29.69 -3.15
C LEU A 140 -1.28 -29.19 -4.59
N ARG A 141 -2.24 -28.38 -5.01
CA ARG A 141 -2.20 -27.74 -6.33
C ARG A 141 -1.23 -26.54 -6.31
N PRO A 142 -0.35 -26.39 -7.32
CA PRO A 142 0.58 -25.27 -7.37
C PRO A 142 -0.10 -23.89 -7.24
N GLU A 143 -1.30 -23.73 -7.81
CA GLU A 143 -2.07 -22.47 -7.79
C GLU A 143 -2.55 -22.06 -6.37
N GLN A 144 -2.44 -22.97 -5.41
CA GLN A 144 -2.71 -22.70 -4.00
C GLN A 144 -1.48 -22.19 -3.26
N VAL A 145 -0.31 -22.18 -3.89
CA VAL A 145 0.96 -21.83 -3.23
C VAL A 145 1.46 -20.49 -3.72
N VAL A 146 1.75 -19.60 -2.76
CA VAL A 146 2.39 -18.31 -2.97
C VAL A 146 3.80 -18.38 -2.40
N ILE A 147 4.80 -18.21 -3.23
CA ILE A 147 6.20 -18.17 -2.82
C ILE A 147 6.56 -16.71 -2.48
N GLU A 148 6.90 -16.48 -1.23
CA GLU A 148 7.31 -15.17 -0.72
C GLU A 148 8.82 -15.00 -0.81
N VAL A 149 9.26 -13.90 -1.43
CA VAL A 149 10.67 -13.54 -1.54
C VAL A 149 10.91 -12.14 -0.98
N LEU A 150 11.87 -12.03 -0.07
CA LEU A 150 12.23 -10.77 0.56
C LEU A 150 12.83 -9.79 -0.43
N GLU A 151 12.30 -8.55 -0.50
CA GLU A 151 12.80 -7.49 -1.38
C GLU A 151 14.30 -7.25 -1.20
N SER A 152 14.76 -7.15 0.04
CA SER A 152 16.14 -6.79 0.37
C SER A 152 17.19 -7.83 -0.06
N THR A 153 16.78 -9.10 -0.24
CA THR A 153 17.67 -10.22 -0.56
C THR A 153 17.61 -10.65 -2.01
N LEU A 154 16.80 -9.99 -2.85
CA LEU A 154 16.66 -10.32 -4.26
C LEU A 154 17.99 -10.15 -5.01
N PRO A 155 18.50 -11.20 -5.65
CA PRO A 155 19.68 -11.10 -6.48
C PRO A 155 19.36 -10.36 -7.78
N ASP A 156 20.34 -9.66 -8.30
CA ASP A 156 20.24 -8.97 -9.60
C ASP A 156 20.88 -9.84 -10.67
N ASP A 157 20.29 -10.99 -10.96
CA ASP A 157 20.79 -11.92 -11.96
C ASP A 157 19.66 -12.62 -12.75
N ALA A 158 19.98 -12.99 -13.99
CA ALA A 158 19.03 -13.62 -14.91
C ALA A 158 18.70 -15.09 -14.52
N ASP A 159 19.52 -15.73 -13.72
CA ASP A 159 19.25 -17.09 -13.26
C ASP A 159 18.10 -17.09 -12.25
N PHE A 160 18.09 -16.12 -11.36
CA PHE A 160 16.99 -15.94 -10.44
C PHE A 160 15.68 -15.64 -11.19
N ASP A 161 15.71 -14.71 -12.14
CA ASP A 161 14.51 -14.34 -12.92
C ASP A 161 13.95 -15.58 -13.65
N ARG A 162 14.80 -16.41 -14.24
CA ARG A 162 14.38 -17.67 -14.85
C ARG A 162 13.73 -18.64 -13.85
N ARG A 163 14.25 -18.73 -12.61
CA ARG A 163 13.64 -19.58 -11.56
C ARG A 163 12.25 -19.07 -11.15
N ILE A 164 12.06 -17.79 -11.12
CA ILE A 164 10.73 -17.21 -10.89
C ILE A 164 9.76 -17.55 -12.02
N ASP A 165 10.22 -17.50 -13.27
CA ASP A 165 9.39 -17.92 -14.41
C ASP A 165 9.06 -19.43 -14.36
N GLU A 166 10.03 -20.29 -13.99
CA GLU A 166 9.80 -21.72 -13.77
C GLU A 166 8.75 -21.98 -12.66
N LEU A 167 8.73 -21.19 -11.57
CA LEU A 167 7.68 -21.28 -10.54
C LEU A 167 6.30 -20.95 -11.09
N ARG A 168 6.20 -19.92 -11.94
CA ARG A 168 4.96 -19.56 -12.60
C ARG A 168 4.50 -20.62 -13.60
N GLU A 169 5.42 -21.20 -14.37
CA GLU A 169 5.12 -22.30 -15.28
C GLU A 169 4.60 -23.53 -14.53
N LEU A 170 5.09 -23.76 -13.29
CA LEU A 170 4.54 -24.79 -12.41
C LEU A 170 3.10 -24.45 -11.96
N GLY A 171 2.72 -23.17 -11.92
CA GLY A 171 1.42 -22.67 -11.48
C GLY A 171 1.44 -21.90 -10.15
N CYS A 172 2.59 -21.80 -9.48
CA CYS A 172 2.70 -21.07 -8.23
C CYS A 172 2.60 -19.56 -8.45
N LEU A 173 2.08 -18.85 -7.45
CA LEU A 173 2.10 -17.39 -7.37
C LEU A 173 3.39 -16.92 -6.67
N VAL A 174 3.82 -15.71 -6.99
CA VAL A 174 5.00 -15.08 -6.38
C VAL A 174 4.59 -13.82 -5.64
N SER A 175 5.07 -13.67 -4.42
CA SER A 175 4.88 -12.49 -3.59
C SER A 175 6.22 -11.81 -3.30
N LEU A 176 6.25 -10.48 -3.43
CA LEU A 176 7.38 -9.64 -3.00
C LEU A 176 7.13 -9.17 -1.59
N ASP A 177 8.01 -9.52 -0.66
CA ASP A 177 7.85 -9.27 0.77
C ASP A 177 8.70 -8.08 1.28
N ASP A 178 8.25 -7.45 2.38
CA ASP A 178 8.88 -6.30 3.06
C ASP A 178 9.00 -5.03 2.19
N PHE A 179 8.10 -4.84 1.20
CA PHE A 179 8.14 -3.66 0.35
C PHE A 179 7.78 -2.39 1.13
N GLY A 180 8.65 -1.39 1.11
CA GLY A 180 8.48 -0.15 1.86
C GLY A 180 9.29 -0.06 3.15
N ALA A 181 10.02 -1.11 3.56
CA ALA A 181 10.83 -1.14 4.78
C ALA A 181 12.04 -0.18 4.80
N GLY A 182 12.36 0.50 3.70
CA GLY A 182 13.44 1.49 3.68
C GLY A 182 13.96 1.86 2.30
N HIS A 183 14.59 0.94 1.60
CA HIS A 183 15.19 1.18 0.28
C HIS A 183 14.43 0.49 -0.85
N SER A 184 13.11 0.55 -0.80
CA SER A 184 12.28 -0.13 -1.80
C SER A 184 12.48 0.47 -3.19
N ASN A 185 12.62 -0.42 -4.17
CA ASN A 185 12.86 -0.07 -5.55
C ASN A 185 11.77 -0.66 -6.45
N PHE A 186 10.97 0.19 -7.07
CA PHE A 186 9.96 -0.23 -8.04
C PHE A 186 10.55 -1.01 -9.23
N ASP A 187 11.85 -0.86 -9.52
CA ASP A 187 12.52 -1.66 -10.53
C ASP A 187 12.39 -3.18 -10.24
N ARG A 188 12.38 -3.55 -8.96
CA ARG A 188 12.13 -4.94 -8.54
C ARG A 188 10.72 -5.43 -8.87
N VAL A 189 9.71 -4.55 -8.70
CA VAL A 189 8.34 -4.86 -9.09
C VAL A 189 8.25 -5.03 -10.62
N PHE A 190 8.86 -4.13 -11.39
CA PHE A 190 8.86 -4.22 -12.86
C PHE A 190 9.58 -5.47 -13.38
N ARG A 191 10.68 -5.87 -12.74
CA ARG A 191 11.46 -7.05 -13.13
C ARG A 191 10.79 -8.35 -12.69
N LEU A 192 10.43 -8.44 -11.41
CA LEU A 192 9.84 -9.63 -10.82
C LEU A 192 8.39 -9.85 -11.27
N ARG A 193 7.62 -8.77 -11.50
CA ARG A 193 6.18 -8.79 -11.81
C ARG A 193 5.39 -9.68 -10.84
N PRO A 194 5.51 -9.47 -9.54
CA PRO A 194 4.87 -10.34 -8.56
C PRO A 194 3.35 -10.26 -8.68
N GLU A 195 2.65 -11.35 -8.40
CA GLU A 195 1.20 -11.37 -8.31
C GLU A 195 0.73 -10.64 -7.05
N ILE A 196 1.54 -10.66 -5.97
CA ILE A 196 1.23 -10.02 -4.70
C ILE A 196 2.44 -9.21 -4.23
N VAL A 197 2.20 -8.03 -3.67
CA VAL A 197 3.21 -7.22 -2.96
C VAL A 197 2.77 -7.02 -1.52
N LYS A 198 3.62 -7.42 -0.57
CA LYS A 198 3.40 -7.22 0.86
C LYS A 198 4.06 -5.92 1.29
N LEU A 199 3.24 -4.95 1.72
CA LEU A 199 3.73 -3.69 2.28
C LEU A 199 4.15 -3.89 3.73
N ASP A 200 5.36 -3.48 4.03
CA ASP A 200 5.95 -3.57 5.37
C ASP A 200 5.14 -2.80 6.43
N ARG A 201 5.15 -3.31 7.64
CA ARG A 201 4.51 -2.70 8.81
C ARG A 201 4.85 -1.21 8.99
N SER A 202 6.06 -0.76 8.65
CA SER A 202 6.45 0.64 8.81
C SER A 202 5.62 1.60 7.95
N VAL A 203 5.07 1.14 6.83
CA VAL A 203 4.14 1.89 5.98
C VAL A 203 2.82 2.11 6.72
N VAL A 204 2.28 1.06 7.35
CA VAL A 204 1.04 1.11 8.14
C VAL A 204 1.18 2.09 9.29
N VAL A 205 2.19 1.89 10.13
CA VAL A 205 2.43 2.70 11.34
C VAL A 205 2.53 4.19 11.01
N ARG A 206 3.21 4.52 9.91
CA ARG A 206 3.28 5.92 9.43
C ARG A 206 1.94 6.44 8.92
N ALA A 207 1.21 5.63 8.17
CA ALA A 207 -0.08 6.01 7.57
C ALA A 207 -1.20 6.16 8.62
N GLU A 208 -1.13 5.45 9.75
CA GLU A 208 -2.07 5.61 10.86
C GLU A 208 -2.02 7.02 11.47
N VAL A 209 -0.82 7.55 11.68
CA VAL A 209 -0.61 8.80 12.44
C VAL A 209 -0.44 10.03 11.57
N ASP A 210 -0.02 9.89 10.31
CA ASP A 210 0.27 10.99 9.40
C ASP A 210 -0.61 10.92 8.13
N ALA A 211 -1.46 11.94 7.96
CA ALA A 211 -2.31 12.07 6.78
C ALA A 211 -1.52 12.21 5.46
N HIS A 212 -0.29 12.76 5.49
CA HIS A 212 0.57 12.83 4.32
C HIS A 212 1.10 11.44 3.96
N ALA A 213 1.60 10.69 4.94
CA ALA A 213 2.05 9.32 4.75
C ALA A 213 0.90 8.42 4.26
N ARG A 214 -0.31 8.60 4.78
CA ARG A 214 -1.50 7.87 4.32
C ARG A 214 -1.82 8.13 2.85
N ARG A 215 -1.73 9.38 2.38
CA ARG A 215 -1.91 9.70 0.96
C ARG A 215 -0.84 9.04 0.08
N ILE A 216 0.42 9.02 0.55
CA ILE A 216 1.51 8.35 -0.16
C ILE A 216 1.24 6.84 -0.23
N ALA A 217 0.86 6.21 0.87
CA ALA A 217 0.53 4.79 0.91
C ALA A 217 -0.61 4.44 -0.07
N SER A 218 -1.69 5.22 -0.09
CA SER A 218 -2.79 5.03 -1.04
C SER A 218 -2.35 5.16 -2.51
N GLN A 219 -1.46 6.12 -2.83
CA GLN A 219 -0.93 6.25 -4.20
C GLN A 219 0.04 5.10 -4.56
N MET A 220 0.79 4.60 -3.58
CA MET A 220 1.67 3.44 -3.76
C MET A 220 0.86 2.18 -4.06
N VAL A 221 -0.23 1.95 -3.32
CA VAL A 221 -1.18 0.84 -3.60
C VAL A 221 -1.76 0.98 -5.01
N SER A 222 -2.25 2.17 -5.38
CA SER A 222 -2.78 2.41 -6.73
C SER A 222 -1.74 2.12 -7.83
N LEU A 223 -0.48 2.50 -7.61
CA LEU A 223 0.61 2.23 -8.57
C LEU A 223 0.90 0.73 -8.67
N LEU A 224 0.88 0.00 -7.56
CA LEU A 224 1.05 -1.46 -7.55
C LEU A 224 -0.09 -2.15 -8.29
N HIS A 225 -1.34 -1.70 -8.12
CA HIS A 225 -2.48 -2.19 -8.90
C HIS A 225 -2.31 -1.91 -10.39
N GLU A 226 -1.80 -0.74 -10.79
CA GLU A 226 -1.49 -0.43 -12.20
C GLU A 226 -0.36 -1.33 -12.76
N CYS A 227 0.54 -1.83 -11.91
CA CYS A 227 1.54 -2.84 -12.27
C CYS A 227 0.97 -4.26 -12.38
N GLY A 228 -0.31 -4.47 -12.03
CA GLY A 228 -0.99 -5.76 -12.05
C GLY A 228 -0.80 -6.60 -10.79
N CYS A 229 -0.34 -6.00 -9.69
CA CYS A 229 -0.14 -6.67 -8.41
C CYS A 229 -1.37 -6.51 -7.50
N LEU A 230 -1.72 -7.53 -6.73
CA LEU A 230 -2.55 -7.39 -5.54
C LEU A 230 -1.68 -6.94 -4.36
N VAL A 231 -2.27 -6.20 -3.43
CA VAL A 231 -1.52 -5.61 -2.32
C VAL A 231 -1.97 -6.17 -0.99
N LEU A 232 -1.02 -6.66 -0.23
CA LEU A 232 -1.19 -7.11 1.15
C LEU A 232 -0.50 -6.10 2.08
N MET A 233 -1.16 -5.64 3.13
CA MET A 233 -0.61 -4.67 4.08
C MET A 233 -0.37 -5.34 5.43
N GLU A 234 0.90 -5.42 5.84
CA GLU A 234 1.32 -6.13 7.04
C GLU A 234 1.22 -5.29 8.33
N GLY A 235 1.31 -5.98 9.48
CA GLY A 235 1.44 -5.35 10.79
C GLY A 235 0.20 -4.61 11.27
N ILE A 236 -0.98 -4.99 10.83
CA ILE A 236 -2.24 -4.44 11.34
C ILE A 236 -2.52 -4.99 12.72
N GLU A 237 -2.41 -4.14 13.73
CA GLU A 237 -2.58 -4.49 15.15
C GLU A 237 -3.72 -3.72 15.82
N THR A 238 -4.28 -2.71 15.13
CA THR A 238 -5.25 -1.76 15.68
C THR A 238 -6.46 -1.61 14.76
N ASP A 239 -7.59 -1.14 15.33
CA ASP A 239 -8.78 -0.72 14.55
C ASP A 239 -8.44 0.42 13.58
N GLU A 240 -7.49 1.30 13.93
CA GLU A 240 -7.04 2.40 13.06
C GLU A 240 -6.24 1.86 11.88
N GLY A 241 -5.38 0.85 12.11
CA GLY A 241 -4.66 0.17 11.04
C GLY A 241 -5.60 -0.51 10.05
N ALA A 242 -6.60 -1.22 10.55
CA ALA A 242 -7.62 -1.87 9.73
C ALA A 242 -8.40 -0.85 8.88
N TYR A 243 -8.80 0.26 9.49
CA TYR A 243 -9.44 1.38 8.78
C TYR A 243 -8.51 2.04 7.76
N THR A 244 -7.22 2.21 8.10
CA THR A 244 -6.21 2.76 7.20
C THR A 244 -5.99 1.87 5.98
N ALA A 245 -5.97 0.55 6.14
CA ALA A 245 -5.86 -0.40 5.03
C ALA A 245 -7.03 -0.25 4.04
N LEU A 246 -8.28 -0.17 4.54
CA LEU A 246 -9.45 0.10 3.71
C LEU A 246 -9.34 1.44 2.96
N ARG A 247 -8.88 2.49 3.62
CA ARG A 247 -8.68 3.82 2.99
C ARG A 247 -7.58 3.84 1.95
N CYS A 248 -6.62 2.96 2.06
CA CYS A 248 -5.52 2.82 1.09
C CYS A 248 -5.87 1.91 -0.09
N ASP A 249 -7.07 1.30 -0.11
CA ASP A 249 -7.54 0.38 -1.16
C ASP A 249 -6.69 -0.90 -1.25
N VAL A 250 -6.34 -1.45 -0.09
CA VAL A 250 -5.55 -2.68 0.02
C VAL A 250 -6.44 -3.91 -0.16
N ASP A 251 -5.93 -4.97 -0.79
CA ASP A 251 -6.68 -6.19 -1.07
C ASP A 251 -6.71 -7.16 0.12
N PHE A 252 -5.55 -7.32 0.79
CA PHE A 252 -5.37 -8.32 1.84
C PHE A 252 -4.74 -7.76 3.09
N VAL A 253 -5.13 -8.36 4.20
CA VAL A 253 -4.57 -8.02 5.52
C VAL A 253 -4.32 -9.30 6.32
N PRO A 254 -3.08 -9.57 6.74
CA PRO A 254 -2.77 -10.42 7.87
C PRO A 254 -2.69 -9.54 9.12
N GLY A 255 -2.34 -10.13 10.22
CA GLY A 255 -1.95 -9.40 11.41
C GLY A 255 -2.70 -9.85 12.65
N TRP A 256 -2.15 -9.43 13.77
CA TRP A 256 -2.62 -9.86 15.08
C TRP A 256 -4.04 -9.37 15.39
N HIS A 257 -4.44 -8.30 14.76
CA HIS A 257 -5.81 -7.78 14.89
C HIS A 257 -6.87 -8.75 14.34
N PHE A 258 -6.53 -9.45 13.25
CA PHE A 258 -7.43 -10.41 12.59
C PHE A 258 -7.18 -11.86 12.99
N GLY A 259 -5.98 -12.23 13.41
CA GLY A 259 -5.62 -13.57 13.87
C GLY A 259 -4.12 -13.72 14.11
N ARG A 260 -3.79 -14.36 15.23
CA ARG A 260 -2.39 -14.70 15.55
C ARG A 260 -2.02 -16.03 14.90
N PRO A 261 -0.72 -16.22 14.57
CA PRO A 261 -0.24 -17.52 14.09
C PRO A 261 -0.60 -18.64 15.06
N ALA A 262 -1.25 -19.70 14.56
CA ALA A 262 -1.69 -20.85 15.36
C ALA A 262 -1.37 -22.18 14.63
N PRO A 263 -1.23 -23.30 15.37
CA PRO A 263 -1.01 -24.61 14.77
C PRO A 263 -2.14 -25.08 13.86
N ALA A 264 -3.37 -24.63 14.13
CA ALA A 264 -4.55 -24.94 13.33
C ALA A 264 -4.94 -23.75 12.45
N LEU A 265 -5.53 -24.03 11.28
CA LEU A 265 -6.10 -22.99 10.45
C LEU A 265 -7.29 -22.35 11.17
N ALA A 266 -7.25 -21.04 11.36
CA ALA A 266 -8.29 -20.27 12.04
C ALA A 266 -9.06 -19.44 11.01
N GLY A 267 -10.19 -19.93 10.53
CA GLY A 267 -10.99 -19.26 9.49
C GLY A 267 -11.95 -18.17 9.97
N GLY A 268 -12.18 -18.01 11.28
CA GLY A 268 -13.28 -17.17 11.78
C GLY A 268 -12.92 -16.05 12.75
N ALA A 269 -11.76 -16.11 13.37
CA ALA A 269 -11.41 -15.21 14.48
C ALA A 269 -11.36 -13.71 14.08
N GLY A 270 -10.92 -13.39 12.85
CA GLY A 270 -10.79 -12.02 12.36
C GLY A 270 -12.05 -11.40 11.75
N LEU A 271 -13.10 -12.18 11.52
CA LEU A 271 -14.30 -11.69 10.80
C LEU A 271 -15.03 -10.57 11.55
N HIS A 272 -15.00 -10.60 12.88
CA HIS A 272 -15.63 -9.55 13.67
C HIS A 272 -14.88 -8.21 13.51
N ALA A 273 -13.55 -8.25 13.61
CA ALA A 273 -12.71 -7.06 13.43
C ALA A 273 -12.84 -6.51 12.01
N LEU A 274 -12.88 -7.38 11.01
CA LEU A 274 -13.08 -6.99 9.62
C LEU A 274 -14.43 -6.29 9.40
N ARG A 275 -15.52 -6.82 9.95
CA ARG A 275 -16.84 -6.18 9.87
C ARG A 275 -16.85 -4.82 10.57
N ALA A 276 -16.27 -4.72 11.76
CA ALA A 276 -16.18 -3.45 12.48
C ALA A 276 -15.38 -2.38 11.69
N ALA A 277 -14.29 -2.77 11.03
CA ALA A 277 -13.52 -1.88 10.17
C ALA A 277 -14.35 -1.39 8.98
N TRP A 278 -15.10 -2.28 8.32
CA TRP A 278 -16.00 -1.92 7.22
C TRP A 278 -17.14 -1.02 7.66
N ASP A 279 -17.83 -1.34 8.77
CA ASP A 279 -18.88 -0.48 9.32
C ASP A 279 -18.38 0.93 9.63
N ARG A 280 -17.14 1.04 10.08
CA ARG A 280 -16.49 2.34 10.31
C ARG A 280 -16.19 3.03 8.97
N PHE A 281 -15.63 2.31 8.00
CA PHE A 281 -15.28 2.84 6.68
C PHE A 281 -16.52 3.40 5.98
N ASP A 282 -17.62 2.66 5.92
CA ASP A 282 -18.87 3.09 5.29
C ASP A 282 -19.43 4.38 5.92
N ARG A 283 -19.44 4.44 7.26
CA ARG A 283 -19.92 5.64 7.98
C ARG A 283 -19.05 6.86 7.71
N GLN A 284 -17.72 6.69 7.74
CA GLN A 284 -16.78 7.80 7.58
C GLN A 284 -16.64 8.22 6.13
N SER A 285 -16.57 7.27 5.19
CA SER A 285 -16.48 7.56 3.76
C SER A 285 -17.68 8.37 3.27
N ALA A 286 -18.89 7.96 3.64
CA ALA A 286 -20.12 8.71 3.31
C ALA A 286 -20.12 10.13 3.92
N THR A 287 -19.52 10.29 5.10
CA THR A 287 -19.40 11.59 5.77
C THR A 287 -18.34 12.45 5.10
N ASP A 288 -17.16 11.90 4.81
CA ASP A 288 -16.06 12.59 4.16
C ASP A 288 -16.45 13.04 2.74
N ASP A 289 -17.14 12.18 1.98
CA ASP A 289 -17.64 12.52 0.64
C ASP A 289 -18.65 13.66 0.68
N ARG A 290 -19.60 13.61 1.63
CA ARG A 290 -20.57 14.68 1.81
C ARG A 290 -19.89 16.00 2.20
N LEU A 291 -19.00 15.98 3.19
CA LEU A 291 -18.26 17.17 3.61
C LEU A 291 -17.42 17.74 2.48
N TRP A 292 -16.76 16.87 1.69
CA TRP A 292 -16.02 17.29 0.51
C TRP A 292 -16.93 17.95 -0.53
N GLN A 293 -18.08 17.35 -0.82
CA GLN A 293 -19.05 17.93 -1.76
C GLN A 293 -19.60 19.27 -1.24
N GLU A 294 -19.96 19.36 0.03
CA GLU A 294 -20.41 20.61 0.67
C GLU A 294 -19.33 21.69 0.62
N GLN A 295 -18.07 21.34 0.90
CA GLN A 295 -16.94 22.25 0.86
C GLN A 295 -16.62 22.73 -0.55
N MET A 296 -16.69 21.86 -1.56
CA MET A 296 -16.36 22.19 -2.95
C MET A 296 -17.50 22.83 -3.72
N SER A 297 -18.75 22.63 -3.28
CA SER A 297 -19.93 23.16 -3.96
C SER A 297 -19.88 24.69 -4.20
N PRO A 298 -19.50 25.54 -3.24
CA PRO A 298 -19.41 26.99 -3.47
C PRO A 298 -18.41 27.38 -4.57
N TYR A 299 -17.26 26.67 -4.61
CA TYR A 299 -16.23 26.92 -5.64
C TYR A 299 -16.73 26.49 -7.03
N LYS A 300 -17.38 25.31 -7.14
CA LYS A 300 -17.97 24.84 -8.40
C LYS A 300 -19.02 25.80 -8.93
N GLN A 301 -19.99 26.18 -8.09
CA GLN A 301 -21.05 27.15 -8.46
C GLN A 301 -20.47 28.49 -8.89
N SER A 302 -19.38 28.95 -8.25
CA SER A 302 -18.74 30.21 -8.60
C SER A 302 -18.03 30.15 -9.95
N ILE A 303 -17.39 29.04 -10.29
CA ILE A 303 -16.77 28.83 -11.62
C ILE A 303 -17.84 28.64 -12.70
N GLU A 304 -18.94 27.95 -12.42
CA GLU A 304 -20.08 27.84 -13.34
C GLU A 304 -20.70 29.21 -13.63
N LEU A 305 -20.93 30.02 -12.60
CA LEU A 305 -21.41 31.39 -12.78
C LEU A 305 -20.41 32.25 -13.58
N ALA A 306 -19.12 32.11 -13.27
CA ALA A 306 -18.07 32.86 -13.98
C ALA A 306 -18.03 32.51 -15.48
N SER A 307 -18.20 31.23 -15.85
CA SER A 307 -18.27 30.82 -17.26
C SER A 307 -19.44 31.46 -18.01
N VAL A 308 -20.62 31.57 -17.36
CA VAL A 308 -21.77 32.25 -17.91
C VAL A 308 -21.55 33.75 -18.10
N LEU A 309 -20.96 34.41 -17.12
CA LEU A 309 -20.63 35.83 -17.20
C LEU A 309 -19.61 36.13 -18.30
N LEU A 310 -18.57 35.30 -18.44
CA LEU A 310 -17.58 35.40 -19.51
C LEU A 310 -18.22 35.20 -20.88
N ALA A 311 -19.12 34.21 -21.05
CA ALA A 311 -19.87 33.99 -22.28
C ALA A 311 -20.75 35.19 -22.63
N GLY A 312 -21.24 35.92 -21.63
CA GLY A 312 -21.98 37.18 -21.76
C GLY A 312 -21.12 38.43 -22.00
N GLY A 313 -19.79 38.29 -22.07
CA GLY A 313 -18.84 39.38 -22.39
C GLY A 313 -18.26 40.12 -21.18
N ALA A 314 -18.45 39.63 -19.95
CA ALA A 314 -17.80 40.19 -18.78
C ALA A 314 -16.27 39.98 -18.83
N SER A 315 -15.53 40.87 -18.16
CA SER A 315 -14.07 40.68 -17.98
C SER A 315 -13.79 39.49 -17.05
N ILE A 316 -12.57 38.91 -17.12
CA ILE A 316 -12.17 37.80 -16.25
C ILE A 316 -12.20 38.21 -14.76
N ASP A 317 -11.76 39.42 -14.45
CA ASP A 317 -11.77 39.94 -13.07
C ASP A 317 -13.19 40.09 -12.50
N GLU A 318 -14.13 40.53 -13.33
CA GLU A 318 -15.52 40.65 -12.93
C GLU A 318 -16.19 39.29 -12.77
N ALA A 319 -16.02 38.41 -13.74
CA ALA A 319 -16.61 37.09 -13.74
C ALA A 319 -16.10 36.22 -12.58
N CYS A 320 -14.79 36.27 -12.30
CA CYS A 320 -14.16 35.44 -11.27
C CYS A 320 -14.22 36.00 -9.86
N ARG A 321 -14.76 37.23 -9.66
CA ARG A 321 -14.80 37.90 -8.36
C ARG A 321 -15.38 37.05 -7.25
N ARG A 322 -16.46 36.31 -7.54
CA ARG A 322 -17.11 35.42 -6.58
C ARG A 322 -16.22 34.24 -6.19
N PHE A 323 -15.56 33.59 -7.16
CA PHE A 323 -14.62 32.53 -6.88
C PHE A 323 -13.46 33.03 -6.02
N LEU A 324 -12.87 34.17 -6.38
CA LEU A 324 -11.73 34.78 -5.68
C LEU A 324 -12.08 35.28 -4.27
N SER A 325 -13.37 35.43 -3.94
CA SER A 325 -13.78 35.78 -2.56
C SER A 325 -13.82 34.58 -1.61
N HIS A 326 -13.77 33.33 -2.10
CA HIS A 326 -13.76 32.16 -1.24
C HIS A 326 -12.43 31.99 -0.50
N PRO A 327 -12.44 31.36 0.70
CA PRO A 327 -11.22 31.08 1.45
C PRO A 327 -10.21 30.28 0.61
N GLY A 328 -8.93 30.62 0.72
CA GLY A 328 -7.86 29.90 0.01
C GLY A 328 -7.79 30.12 -1.50
N SER A 329 -8.79 30.77 -2.14
CA SER A 329 -8.72 31.11 -3.56
C SER A 329 -7.51 32.00 -3.85
N ASP A 330 -6.80 31.71 -4.93
CA ASP A 330 -5.58 32.41 -5.34
C ASP A 330 -5.78 33.16 -6.65
N MET A 331 -6.11 32.42 -7.73
CA MET A 331 -6.24 33.00 -9.06
C MET A 331 -7.24 32.25 -9.95
N CYS A 332 -7.67 32.94 -11.03
CA CYS A 332 -8.38 32.34 -12.15
C CYS A 332 -7.67 32.64 -13.47
N TYR A 333 -7.77 31.72 -14.43
CA TYR A 333 -7.16 31.86 -15.75
C TYR A 333 -7.95 31.11 -16.81
N LEU A 334 -7.80 31.52 -18.08
CA LEU A 334 -8.47 30.93 -19.24
C LEU A 334 -7.47 30.21 -20.12
N LEU A 335 -7.85 29.04 -20.60
CA LEU A 335 -7.10 28.23 -21.53
C LEU A 335 -7.89 28.02 -22.82
N ASP A 336 -7.22 27.98 -23.97
CA ASP A 336 -7.80 27.57 -25.24
C ASP A 336 -7.96 26.04 -25.31
N LYS A 337 -8.55 25.53 -26.39
CA LYS A 337 -8.73 24.10 -26.63
C LYS A 337 -7.42 23.31 -26.74
N GLN A 338 -6.29 23.96 -26.90
CA GLN A 338 -4.97 23.36 -26.91
C GLN A 338 -4.30 23.43 -25.50
N GLY A 339 -4.97 24.03 -24.52
CA GLY A 339 -4.46 24.22 -23.17
C GLY A 339 -3.45 25.34 -23.05
N ARG A 340 -3.44 26.31 -23.98
CA ARG A 340 -2.61 27.53 -23.89
C ARG A 340 -3.40 28.61 -23.18
N GLN A 341 -2.72 29.40 -22.36
CA GLN A 341 -3.32 30.53 -21.69
C GLN A 341 -3.66 31.64 -22.69
N VAL A 342 -4.91 32.15 -22.67
CA VAL A 342 -5.38 33.10 -23.69
C VAL A 342 -5.60 34.52 -23.16
N VAL A 343 -5.72 34.70 -21.83
CA VAL A 343 -5.93 36.00 -21.14
C VAL A 343 -5.06 36.03 -19.90
N GLY A 344 -4.76 37.24 -19.39
CA GLY A 344 -4.09 37.44 -18.11
C GLY A 344 -4.86 36.77 -16.94
N ASN A 345 -4.19 36.52 -15.85
CA ASN A 345 -4.79 35.94 -14.65
C ASN A 345 -5.59 36.98 -13.89
N ALA A 346 -6.74 36.58 -13.35
CA ALA A 346 -7.41 37.31 -12.28
C ALA A 346 -6.93 36.79 -10.94
N PHE A 347 -6.47 37.69 -10.05
CA PHE A 347 -5.91 37.33 -8.75
C PHE A 347 -6.81 37.79 -7.61
N ARG A 348 -6.83 37.02 -6.52
CA ARG A 348 -7.44 37.51 -5.27
C ARG A 348 -6.71 38.71 -4.70
N ASP A 349 -5.38 38.62 -4.64
CA ASP A 349 -4.47 39.66 -4.17
C ASP A 349 -3.18 39.62 -5.01
N VAL A 350 -3.06 40.59 -5.92
CA VAL A 350 -1.91 40.71 -6.82
C VAL A 350 -0.60 40.90 -6.05
N VAL A 351 -0.63 41.69 -4.95
CA VAL A 351 0.56 41.98 -4.15
C VAL A 351 1.03 40.73 -3.39
N ALA A 352 0.11 40.03 -2.75
CA ALA A 352 0.41 38.78 -2.06
C ALA A 352 0.93 37.71 -3.05
N HIS A 353 0.34 37.62 -4.25
CA HIS A 353 0.80 36.70 -5.28
C HIS A 353 2.22 37.05 -5.76
N GLN A 354 2.52 38.31 -6.02
CA GLN A 354 3.86 38.77 -6.42
C GLN A 354 4.92 38.52 -5.33
N GLN A 355 4.56 38.72 -4.05
CA GLN A 355 5.44 38.40 -2.93
C GLN A 355 5.75 36.91 -2.86
N LEU A 356 4.77 36.06 -3.07
CA LEU A 356 4.97 34.60 -3.18
C LEU A 356 5.86 34.22 -4.36
N GLU A 357 5.69 34.89 -5.51
CA GLU A 357 6.56 34.68 -6.68
C GLU A 357 8.01 35.10 -6.41
N SER A 358 8.25 36.13 -5.59
CA SER A 358 9.60 36.61 -5.27
C SER A 358 10.44 35.61 -4.47
N VAL A 359 9.78 34.71 -3.71
CA VAL A 359 10.41 33.68 -2.84
C VAL A 359 10.50 32.32 -3.54
N GLN A 360 10.13 32.23 -4.80
CA GLN A 360 9.93 30.94 -5.48
C GLN A 360 11.20 30.13 -5.71
N ARG A 361 11.14 28.87 -5.27
CA ARG A 361 12.14 27.83 -5.57
C ARG A 361 12.17 27.44 -7.05
N PHE A 362 11.10 27.74 -7.80
CA PHE A 362 10.93 27.34 -9.23
C PHE A 362 10.97 28.55 -10.18
N ALA A 363 11.85 29.50 -9.93
CA ALA A 363 12.00 30.72 -10.73
C ALA A 363 12.04 30.51 -12.27
N PRO A 364 12.68 29.42 -12.81
CA PRO A 364 12.67 29.17 -14.25
C PRO A 364 11.28 28.87 -14.85
N LEU A 365 10.27 28.57 -14.02
CA LEU A 365 8.93 28.21 -14.47
C LEU A 365 7.91 29.36 -14.34
N ARG A 366 8.35 30.58 -14.05
CA ARG A 366 7.47 31.76 -13.88
C ARG A 366 6.82 32.19 -15.20
N ASP A 367 7.58 32.16 -16.30
CA ASP A 367 7.04 32.51 -17.60
C ASP A 367 6.14 31.40 -18.14
N THR A 368 4.83 31.65 -18.14
CA THR A 368 3.83 30.74 -18.69
C THR A 368 3.37 31.09 -20.09
N GLY A 369 3.98 32.08 -20.75
CA GLY A 369 3.55 32.61 -22.06
C GLY A 369 3.49 31.58 -23.18
N GLN A 370 4.29 30.51 -23.13
CA GLN A 370 4.28 29.37 -24.06
C GLN A 370 3.81 28.07 -23.40
N ALA A 371 3.37 28.10 -22.14
CA ALA A 371 2.99 26.92 -21.41
C ALA A 371 1.73 26.28 -22.00
N ARG A 372 1.73 24.93 -22.05
CA ARG A 372 0.59 24.11 -22.47
C ARG A 372 0.15 23.22 -21.31
N TRP A 373 -1.08 23.44 -20.87
CA TRP A 373 -1.64 22.76 -19.70
C TRP A 373 -2.57 21.59 -20.05
N SER A 374 -2.71 21.27 -21.37
CA SER A 374 -3.62 20.22 -21.87
C SER A 374 -3.40 18.82 -21.25
N ARG A 375 -2.19 18.53 -20.74
CA ARG A 375 -1.88 17.26 -20.05
C ARG A 375 -2.36 17.23 -18.59
N ARG A 376 -2.72 18.36 -18.00
CA ARG A 376 -3.13 18.45 -16.61
C ARG A 376 -4.53 17.88 -16.38
N ALA A 377 -4.73 17.27 -15.19
CA ALA A 377 -5.99 16.62 -14.82
C ALA A 377 -7.18 17.58 -14.89
N TYR A 378 -7.02 18.82 -14.42
CA TYR A 378 -8.07 19.84 -14.48
C TYR A 378 -8.51 20.17 -15.92
N PHE A 379 -7.57 20.27 -16.86
CA PHE A 379 -7.91 20.50 -18.27
C PHE A 379 -8.63 19.30 -18.88
N ARG A 380 -8.07 18.09 -18.69
CA ARG A 380 -8.65 16.86 -19.23
C ARG A 380 -10.03 16.56 -18.64
N GLY A 381 -10.21 16.79 -17.34
CA GLY A 381 -11.50 16.61 -16.67
C GLY A 381 -12.56 17.56 -17.21
N ALA A 382 -12.24 18.86 -17.36
CA ALA A 382 -13.15 19.84 -17.95
C ALA A 382 -13.49 19.50 -19.42
N ALA A 383 -12.50 19.09 -20.21
CA ALA A 383 -12.71 18.70 -21.61
C ALA A 383 -13.57 17.42 -21.77
N ALA A 384 -13.47 16.47 -20.83
CA ALA A 384 -14.28 15.26 -20.82
C ALA A 384 -15.73 15.49 -20.39
N SER A 385 -16.02 16.59 -19.66
CA SER A 385 -17.34 16.92 -19.13
C SER A 385 -17.68 18.40 -19.40
N PRO A 386 -17.96 18.78 -20.66
CA PRO A 386 -18.27 20.17 -21.02
C PRO A 386 -19.46 20.72 -20.23
N ASN A 387 -19.37 22.00 -19.83
CA ASN A 387 -20.38 22.73 -19.07
C ASN A 387 -20.63 22.20 -17.64
N ILE A 388 -19.78 21.30 -17.13
CA ILE A 388 -19.87 20.79 -15.77
C ILE A 388 -18.56 21.11 -15.06
N ALA A 389 -18.63 21.82 -13.92
CA ALA A 389 -17.46 22.15 -13.13
C ALA A 389 -16.82 20.88 -12.52
N GLN A 390 -15.54 20.69 -12.79
CA GLN A 390 -14.70 19.60 -12.29
C GLN A 390 -13.78 20.11 -11.21
N VAL A 391 -13.46 19.28 -10.22
CA VAL A 391 -12.50 19.58 -9.14
C VAL A 391 -11.41 18.53 -9.16
N THR A 392 -10.15 18.94 -9.08
CA THR A 392 -9.04 18.01 -8.97
C THR A 392 -8.86 17.52 -7.53
N ARG A 393 -8.21 16.38 -7.36
CA ARG A 393 -7.55 16.08 -6.08
C ARG A 393 -6.49 17.15 -5.80
N PRO A 394 -6.15 17.40 -4.51
CA PRO A 394 -5.06 18.31 -4.17
C PRO A 394 -3.73 17.88 -4.80
N TYR A 395 -3.00 18.84 -5.37
CA TYR A 395 -1.68 18.64 -5.96
C TYR A 395 -0.76 19.82 -5.66
N MET A 396 0.55 19.61 -5.81
CA MET A 396 1.53 20.68 -5.63
C MET A 396 1.52 21.63 -6.83
N THR A 397 1.34 22.92 -6.58
CA THR A 397 1.46 23.94 -7.65
C THR A 397 2.91 24.25 -7.96
N LEU A 398 3.16 24.62 -9.21
CA LEU A 398 4.47 25.18 -9.62
C LEU A 398 4.70 26.58 -9.05
N GLN A 399 3.62 27.30 -8.73
CA GLN A 399 3.61 28.69 -8.34
C GLN A 399 3.61 28.91 -6.83
N GLY A 400 4.15 28.17 -6.01
CA GLY A 400 4.15 28.50 -4.59
C GLY A 400 4.44 27.34 -3.65
N SER A 401 4.82 26.20 -4.18
CA SER A 401 5.13 25.01 -3.37
C SER A 401 4.04 24.69 -2.34
N ARG A 402 2.77 24.94 -2.69
CA ARG A 402 1.61 24.70 -1.84
C ARG A 402 0.69 23.65 -2.45
N MET A 403 0.02 22.91 -1.57
CA MET A 403 -1.05 22.02 -2.00
C MET A 403 -2.25 22.87 -2.41
N CYS A 404 -2.71 22.69 -3.64
CA CYS A 404 -3.90 23.32 -4.15
C CYS A 404 -4.83 22.32 -4.84
N PHE A 405 -6.07 22.71 -5.02
CA PHE A 405 -6.99 22.08 -5.96
C PHE A 405 -7.39 23.10 -7.03
N THR A 406 -7.69 22.61 -8.22
CA THR A 406 -8.21 23.44 -9.32
C THR A 406 -9.66 23.07 -9.60
N VAL A 407 -10.51 24.07 -9.66
CA VAL A 407 -11.87 23.95 -10.19
C VAL A 407 -11.88 24.43 -11.62
N SER A 408 -12.37 23.62 -12.54
CA SER A 408 -12.31 23.95 -13.97
C SER A 408 -13.61 23.59 -14.69
N ILE A 409 -13.92 24.37 -15.71
CA ILE A 409 -15.10 24.15 -16.57
C ILE A 409 -14.75 24.47 -18.03
N GLN A 410 -15.14 23.59 -18.95
CA GLN A 410 -15.11 23.90 -20.37
C GLN A 410 -16.44 24.55 -20.77
N PHE A 411 -16.36 25.64 -21.54
CA PHE A 411 -17.53 26.37 -22.02
C PHE A 411 -17.24 27.04 -23.38
N ASP A 412 -18.28 27.49 -24.08
CA ASP A 412 -18.13 28.21 -25.35
C ASP A 412 -18.37 29.71 -25.18
N MET A 413 -17.47 30.51 -25.77
CA MET A 413 -17.52 31.98 -25.77
C MET A 413 -17.21 32.48 -27.18
N GLY A 414 -18.21 33.13 -27.82
CA GLY A 414 -18.03 33.70 -29.18
C GLY A 414 -17.57 32.70 -30.23
N GLY A 415 -18.07 31.46 -30.19
CA GLY A 415 -17.68 30.36 -31.10
C GLY A 415 -16.31 29.76 -30.83
N ARG A 416 -15.70 30.09 -29.69
CA ARG A 416 -14.42 29.49 -29.22
C ARG A 416 -14.67 28.66 -27.98
N THR A 417 -14.18 27.43 -27.96
CA THR A 417 -14.17 26.57 -26.77
C THR A 417 -13.01 26.97 -25.86
N LEU A 418 -13.31 27.31 -24.62
CA LEU A 418 -12.35 27.71 -23.59
C LEU A 418 -12.52 26.84 -22.35
N VAL A 419 -11.46 26.79 -21.53
CA VAL A 419 -11.49 26.18 -20.19
C VAL A 419 -11.15 27.26 -19.19
N LEU A 420 -12.11 27.58 -18.30
CA LEU A 420 -11.89 28.42 -17.14
C LEU A 420 -11.35 27.55 -16.00
N CYS A 421 -10.27 27.98 -15.38
CA CYS A 421 -9.65 27.35 -14.22
C CYS A 421 -9.58 28.34 -13.06
N GLY A 422 -9.85 27.88 -11.85
CA GLY A 422 -9.67 28.62 -10.61
C GLY A 422 -8.91 27.77 -9.61
N ASP A 423 -7.79 28.30 -9.10
CA ASP A 423 -6.91 27.64 -8.14
C ASP A 423 -7.20 28.12 -6.72
N ALA A 424 -7.27 27.17 -5.78
CA ALA A 424 -7.42 27.44 -4.36
C ALA A 424 -6.56 26.50 -3.52
N SER A 425 -5.99 27.00 -2.44
CA SER A 425 -5.24 26.23 -1.44
C SER A 425 -6.19 25.64 -0.38
N LEU A 426 -5.84 24.47 0.15
CA LEU A 426 -6.53 23.85 1.27
C LEU A 426 -6.14 24.48 2.60
#